data_446cea4fa536ed387fc2a641197afb98
#
_entry.id   446cea4fa536ed387fc2a641197afb98
#
_cell.length_a   1.000
_cell.length_b   1.000
_cell.length_c   1.000
_cell.angle_alpha   90.00
_cell.angle_beta   90.00
_cell.angle_gamma   90.00
#
_symmetry.space_group_name_H-M   'P 1'
#
loop_
_entity.id
_entity.type
_entity.pdbx_description
1 polymer ?
#
loop_
_entity_poly.entity_id
_entity_poly.type
_entity_poly.pdbx_seq_one_letter_code
_entity_poly.pdbx_strand_id
1 'polypeptide(L)'
;MKRVKLTDLLNRQVGKWNVETNKASIVTDDTNRTDLQLQTIITISRQLGSGGEYIAKKVAQKLGFKVYHKKLVDEIAGKANLRKAQIEALDEKSRMFIEEFYRAILLEPGYLTSSEYFKHLSEVILSIAHNGMSVIVGRGAHLILGSKTGLRIRFIASKETRIAKLVKTKKITEKEAEKLVDTDDEQKAYFLKKHFGKKFSDPGDFDLVINTDKITEDEATDIIIWLMKKKIRETSKKLLFNPEHLA
;
A
#
# COMPACT_ATOMS: atom_id res chain seq x y z
N MET A 1 8.28 18.08 -26.03
CA MET A 1 7.36 17.60 -24.96
C MET A 1 7.83 18.13 -23.60
N LYS A 2 7.08 19.04 -22.95
CA LYS A 2 7.43 19.56 -21.62
C LYS A 2 7.30 18.41 -20.58
N ARG A 3 8.39 18.06 -19.92
CA ARG A 3 8.37 17.14 -18.76
C ARG A 3 7.53 17.81 -17.66
N VAL A 4 6.33 17.29 -17.40
CA VAL A 4 5.53 17.70 -16.25
C VAL A 4 6.32 17.35 -14.99
N LYS A 5 6.62 18.33 -14.16
CA LYS A 5 7.34 18.10 -12.91
C LYS A 5 6.50 17.21 -12.00
N LEU A 6 7.11 16.24 -11.35
CA LEU A 6 6.43 15.30 -10.43
C LEU A 6 5.69 16.07 -9.31
N THR A 7 6.22 17.22 -8.89
CA THR A 7 5.56 18.16 -7.97
C THR A 7 4.22 18.68 -8.47
N ASP A 8 4.07 18.93 -9.79
CA ASP A 8 2.82 19.41 -10.37
C ASP A 8 1.76 18.30 -10.41
N LEU A 9 2.20 17.04 -10.62
CA LEU A 9 1.35 15.86 -10.54
C LEU A 9 0.88 15.62 -9.10
N LEU A 10 1.78 15.75 -8.13
CA LEU A 10 1.46 15.60 -6.70
C LEU A 10 0.50 16.70 -6.22
N ASN A 11 0.75 17.96 -6.56
CA ASN A 11 -0.13 19.08 -6.19
C ASN A 11 -1.52 18.97 -6.84
N ARG A 12 -1.60 18.49 -8.10
CA ARG A 12 -2.89 18.18 -8.74
C ARG A 12 -3.61 17.02 -8.09
N GLN A 13 -2.88 16.03 -7.56
CA GLN A 13 -3.45 14.87 -6.89
C GLN A 13 -3.95 15.21 -5.49
N VAL A 14 -3.20 16.01 -4.74
CA VAL A 14 -3.62 16.57 -3.43
C VAL A 14 -4.81 17.51 -3.60
N GLY A 15 -4.81 18.37 -4.62
CA GLY A 15 -5.95 19.26 -4.93
C GLY A 15 -7.23 18.51 -5.30
N LYS A 16 -7.13 17.39 -6.05
CA LYS A 16 -8.29 16.54 -6.35
C LYS A 16 -8.84 15.83 -5.11
N TRP A 17 -7.99 15.47 -4.16
CA TRP A 17 -8.40 14.87 -2.89
C TRP A 17 -9.32 15.79 -2.09
N ASN A 18 -8.97 17.08 -1.99
CA ASN A 18 -9.77 18.05 -1.23
C ASN A 18 -11.16 18.30 -1.85
N VAL A 19 -11.32 18.04 -3.15
CA VAL A 19 -12.61 18.21 -3.85
C VAL A 19 -13.47 16.94 -3.75
N GLU A 20 -12.86 15.74 -3.78
CA GLU A 20 -13.59 14.46 -3.76
C GLU A 20 -14.03 14.06 -2.32
N THR A 21 -13.21 14.37 -1.30
CA THR A 21 -13.59 14.13 0.11
C THR A 21 -14.75 15.02 0.57
N ASN A 22 -14.90 16.22 0.03
CA ASN A 22 -16.02 17.10 0.33
C ASN A 22 -17.36 16.69 -0.34
N LYS A 23 -17.35 15.80 -1.33
CA LYS A 23 -18.58 15.34 -2.01
C LYS A 23 -19.22 14.08 -1.42
N ALA A 24 -18.53 13.38 -0.53
CA ALA A 24 -19.00 12.11 0.06
C ALA A 24 -19.53 12.26 1.50
N SER A 25 -20.10 13.40 1.85
CA SER A 25 -20.76 13.60 3.14
C SER A 25 -22.16 12.98 3.14
N ILE A 26 -22.24 11.67 3.28
CA ILE A 26 -23.40 10.98 3.82
C ILE A 26 -23.06 10.63 5.27
N VAL A 27 -23.91 11.08 6.18
CA VAL A 27 -23.80 10.97 7.63
C VAL A 27 -23.61 9.49 8.05
N THR A 28 -22.35 9.12 8.30
CA THR A 28 -22.01 7.89 9.01
C THR A 28 -21.05 8.30 10.13
N ASP A 29 -21.22 7.71 11.30
CA ASP A 29 -20.32 7.90 12.45
C ASP A 29 -18.86 7.80 11.99
N ASP A 30 -18.01 8.76 12.41
CA ASP A 30 -16.62 8.91 11.93
C ASP A 30 -15.75 7.66 12.12
N THR A 31 -16.03 6.84 13.14
CA THR A 31 -15.36 5.56 13.38
C THR A 31 -15.69 4.53 12.29
N ASN A 32 -16.95 4.41 11.92
CA ASN A 32 -17.42 3.52 10.85
C ASN A 32 -16.86 3.94 9.48
N ARG A 33 -16.71 5.24 9.24
CA ARG A 33 -16.12 5.78 8.01
C ARG A 33 -14.65 5.42 7.89
N THR A 34 -13.88 5.57 8.96
CA THR A 34 -12.45 5.23 8.99
C THR A 34 -12.24 3.73 8.77
N ASP A 35 -13.04 2.87 9.40
CA ASP A 35 -12.97 1.43 9.20
C ASP A 35 -13.29 1.03 7.76
N LEU A 36 -14.31 1.62 7.15
CA LEU A 36 -14.63 1.36 5.75
C LEU A 36 -13.50 1.82 4.82
N GLN A 37 -12.89 2.99 5.07
CA GLN A 37 -11.77 3.49 4.30
C GLN A 37 -10.56 2.55 4.37
N LEU A 38 -10.18 2.09 5.56
CA LEU A 38 -9.10 1.12 5.76
C LEU A 38 -9.37 -0.20 5.02
N GLN A 39 -10.62 -0.66 4.97
CA GLN A 39 -11.02 -1.87 4.23
C GLN A 39 -10.93 -1.70 2.71
N THR A 40 -10.82 -0.47 2.20
CA THR A 40 -10.60 -0.21 0.76
C THR A 40 -9.12 -0.09 0.37
N ILE A 41 -8.18 -0.47 1.24
CA ILE A 41 -6.75 -0.44 0.96
C ILE A 41 -6.26 -1.81 0.49
N ILE A 42 -5.43 -1.82 -0.54
CA ILE A 42 -4.67 -2.99 -0.98
C ILE A 42 -3.19 -2.71 -0.75
N THR A 43 -2.53 -3.53 0.05
CA THR A 43 -1.07 -3.49 0.18
C THR A 43 -0.44 -4.59 -0.65
N ILE A 44 0.60 -4.27 -1.42
CA ILE A 44 1.27 -5.21 -2.31
C ILE A 44 2.75 -5.32 -1.95
N SER A 45 3.15 -6.49 -1.49
CA SER A 45 4.54 -6.93 -1.46
C SER A 45 4.86 -7.71 -2.73
N ARG A 46 6.06 -7.59 -3.27
CA ARG A 46 6.42 -8.29 -4.51
C ARG A 46 7.92 -8.52 -4.61
N GLN A 47 8.30 -9.63 -5.20
CA GLN A 47 9.66 -9.86 -5.66
C GLN A 47 9.89 -9.05 -6.96
N LEU A 48 11.11 -8.57 -7.17
CA LEU A 48 11.47 -7.89 -8.43
C LEU A 48 11.36 -8.89 -9.59
N GLY A 49 10.72 -8.51 -10.66
CA GLY A 49 10.49 -9.40 -11.81
C GLY A 49 9.22 -10.28 -11.71
N SER A 50 8.53 -10.34 -10.55
CA SER A 50 7.28 -11.13 -10.42
C SER A 50 6.05 -10.50 -11.12
N GLY A 51 6.16 -9.33 -11.73
CA GLY A 51 5.00 -8.64 -12.35
C GLY A 51 4.07 -7.90 -11.41
N GLY A 52 4.25 -8.03 -10.10
CA GLY A 52 3.34 -7.46 -9.11
C GLY A 52 3.15 -5.95 -9.19
N GLU A 53 4.12 -5.19 -9.73
CA GLU A 53 3.95 -3.75 -9.93
C GLU A 53 3.02 -3.43 -11.11
N TYR A 54 3.07 -4.22 -12.17
CA TYR A 54 2.15 -4.10 -13.30
C TYR A 54 0.72 -4.48 -12.89
N ILE A 55 0.57 -5.60 -12.17
CA ILE A 55 -0.72 -6.06 -11.63
C ILE A 55 -1.31 -4.99 -10.69
N ALA A 56 -0.50 -4.38 -9.82
CA ALA A 56 -0.94 -3.29 -8.94
C ALA A 56 -1.59 -2.14 -9.71
N LYS A 57 -0.96 -1.68 -10.80
CA LYS A 57 -1.49 -0.62 -11.67
C LYS A 57 -2.80 -1.03 -12.32
N LYS A 58 -2.88 -2.27 -12.81
CA LYS A 58 -4.06 -2.80 -13.49
C LYS A 58 -5.26 -2.97 -12.55
N VAL A 59 -5.02 -3.49 -11.34
CA VAL A 59 -6.02 -3.58 -10.27
C VAL A 59 -6.54 -2.19 -9.91
N ALA A 60 -5.65 -1.24 -9.66
CA ALA A 60 -6.03 0.11 -9.30
C ALA A 60 -6.85 0.79 -10.40
N GLN A 61 -6.45 0.65 -11.65
CA GLN A 61 -7.18 1.20 -12.80
C GLN A 61 -8.62 0.63 -12.88
N LYS A 62 -8.76 -0.70 -12.77
CA LYS A 62 -10.07 -1.38 -12.84
C LYS A 62 -10.97 -1.08 -11.63
N LEU A 63 -10.40 -0.78 -10.46
CA LEU A 63 -11.15 -0.41 -9.25
C LEU A 63 -11.37 1.09 -9.08
N GLY A 64 -10.75 1.93 -9.88
CA GLY A 64 -10.73 3.39 -9.68
C GLY A 64 -9.89 3.82 -8.48
N PHE A 65 -8.92 3.00 -8.04
CA PHE A 65 -8.06 3.25 -6.90
C PHE A 65 -6.79 4.02 -7.30
N LYS A 66 -6.19 4.71 -6.34
CA LYS A 66 -4.88 5.38 -6.51
C LYS A 66 -3.73 4.40 -6.26
N VAL A 67 -2.62 4.55 -6.99
CA VAL A 67 -1.42 3.72 -6.79
C VAL A 67 -0.31 4.53 -6.15
N TYR A 68 0.21 4.02 -5.04
CA TYR A 68 1.37 4.55 -4.35
C TYR A 68 2.50 3.54 -4.39
N HIS A 69 3.42 3.71 -5.32
CA HIS A 69 4.61 2.85 -5.42
C HIS A 69 5.77 3.41 -4.56
N LYS A 70 6.74 2.54 -4.26
CA LYS A 70 7.89 2.80 -3.39
C LYS A 70 8.48 4.22 -3.56
N LYS A 71 8.78 4.61 -4.81
CA LYS A 71 9.43 5.88 -5.10
C LYS A 71 8.58 7.09 -4.69
N LEU A 72 7.27 7.02 -4.91
CA LEU A 72 6.34 8.08 -4.54
C LEU A 72 6.21 8.21 -3.01
N VAL A 73 6.07 7.08 -2.32
CA VAL A 73 6.00 7.05 -0.84
C VAL A 73 7.28 7.60 -0.23
N ASP A 74 8.45 7.20 -0.74
CA ASP A 74 9.75 7.70 -0.28
C ASP A 74 9.92 9.22 -0.51
N GLU A 75 9.45 9.70 -1.65
CA GLU A 75 9.53 11.12 -1.97
C GLU A 75 8.66 11.97 -1.04
N ILE A 76 7.44 11.51 -0.74
CA ILE A 76 6.55 12.18 0.21
C ILE A 76 7.16 12.15 1.62
N ALA A 77 7.64 10.99 2.07
CA ALA A 77 8.23 10.84 3.40
C ALA A 77 9.54 11.64 3.58
N GLY A 78 10.35 11.74 2.53
CA GLY A 78 11.64 12.44 2.57
C GLY A 78 11.57 13.96 2.44
N LYS A 79 10.46 14.52 1.93
CA LYS A 79 10.29 15.96 1.73
C LYS A 79 9.31 16.54 2.74
N ALA A 80 9.80 17.36 3.67
CA ALA A 80 9.00 17.93 4.76
C ALA A 80 7.76 18.68 4.26
N ASN A 81 7.87 19.46 3.18
CA ASN A 81 6.75 20.19 2.59
C ASN A 81 5.66 19.29 1.99
N LEU A 82 6.03 18.18 1.33
CA LEU A 82 5.06 17.23 0.78
C LEU A 82 4.38 16.43 1.89
N ARG A 83 5.15 16.01 2.90
CA ARG A 83 4.62 15.32 4.09
C ARG A 83 3.67 16.23 4.85
N LYS A 84 4.06 17.47 5.11
CA LYS A 84 3.23 18.47 5.78
C LYS A 84 1.91 18.65 5.02
N ALA A 85 1.95 18.87 3.70
CA ALA A 85 0.75 19.00 2.89
C ALA A 85 -0.16 17.75 2.92
N GLN A 86 0.43 16.54 2.97
CA GLN A 86 -0.31 15.29 3.07
C GLN A 86 -1.03 15.15 4.43
N ILE A 87 -0.41 15.59 5.51
CA ILE A 87 -0.96 15.50 6.88
C ILE A 87 -1.92 16.65 7.16
N GLU A 88 -1.63 17.86 6.69
CA GLU A 88 -2.51 19.03 6.86
C GLU A 88 -3.83 18.91 6.07
N ALA A 89 -3.85 18.12 5.01
CA ALA A 89 -5.08 17.82 4.29
C ALA A 89 -6.07 16.93 5.10
N LEU A 90 -5.63 16.42 6.25
CA LEU A 90 -6.45 15.61 7.16
C LEU A 90 -7.07 16.52 8.23
N ASP A 91 -8.29 16.21 8.65
CA ASP A 91 -8.92 16.84 9.80
C ASP A 91 -8.20 16.46 11.11
N GLU A 92 -8.55 17.13 12.20
CA GLU A 92 -7.89 16.96 13.50
C GLU A 92 -8.09 15.53 14.06
N LYS A 93 -9.27 14.96 13.92
CA LYS A 93 -9.56 13.58 14.36
C LYS A 93 -8.72 12.56 13.62
N SER A 94 -8.59 12.73 12.29
CA SER A 94 -7.74 11.88 11.45
C SER A 94 -6.27 11.98 11.84
N ARG A 95 -5.79 13.15 12.20
CA ARG A 95 -4.42 13.34 12.70
C ARG A 95 -4.20 12.65 14.04
N MET A 96 -5.15 12.76 14.97
CA MET A 96 -5.11 12.05 16.25
C MET A 96 -5.11 10.52 16.05
N PHE A 97 -5.97 10.01 15.15
CA PHE A 97 -5.99 8.59 14.80
C PHE A 97 -4.65 8.08 14.27
N ILE A 98 -3.99 8.85 13.39
CA ILE A 98 -2.68 8.48 12.83
C ILE A 98 -1.62 8.44 13.94
N GLU A 99 -1.63 9.41 14.86
CA GLU A 99 -0.69 9.46 15.97
C GLU A 99 -0.90 8.31 16.96
N GLU A 100 -2.14 8.02 17.28
CA GLU A 100 -2.52 6.91 18.16
C GLU A 100 -2.15 5.55 17.55
N PHE A 101 -2.46 5.37 16.26
CA PHE A 101 -2.12 4.17 15.50
C PHE A 101 -0.60 3.99 15.38
N TYR A 102 0.14 5.07 15.16
CA TYR A 102 1.60 5.03 15.14
C TYR A 102 2.19 4.64 16.50
N ARG A 103 1.65 5.18 17.59
CA ARG A 103 2.04 4.79 18.96
C ARG A 103 1.77 3.29 19.20
N ALA A 104 0.61 2.80 18.78
CA ALA A 104 0.25 1.39 18.91
C ALA A 104 1.23 0.48 18.14
N ILE A 105 1.64 0.88 16.91
CA ILE A 105 2.64 0.16 16.12
C ILE A 105 3.98 0.06 16.87
N LEU A 106 4.43 1.13 17.52
CA LEU A 106 5.70 1.13 18.25
C LEU A 106 5.70 0.23 19.49
N LEU A 107 4.52 -0.07 20.04
CA LEU A 107 4.36 -0.97 21.19
C LEU A 107 4.32 -2.45 20.80
N GLU A 108 4.15 -2.76 19.51
CA GLU A 108 4.13 -4.13 19.00
C GLU A 108 5.54 -4.76 19.09
N PRO A 109 5.65 -6.00 19.62
CA PRO A 109 6.93 -6.72 19.66
C PRO A 109 7.51 -6.92 18.25
N GLY A 110 8.76 -6.50 18.04
CA GLY A 110 9.46 -6.67 16.77
C GLY A 110 9.68 -5.38 15.97
N TYR A 111 9.09 -4.26 16.36
CA TYR A 111 9.45 -2.96 15.78
C TYR A 111 10.76 -2.45 16.39
N LEU A 112 11.83 -2.46 15.62
CA LEU A 112 13.20 -2.21 16.11
C LEU A 112 13.70 -0.77 15.94
N THR A 113 12.89 0.14 15.36
CA THR A 113 13.45 1.43 14.96
C THR A 113 12.60 2.63 15.34
N SER A 114 13.17 3.49 16.17
CA SER A 114 12.75 4.88 16.38
C SER A 114 13.37 5.87 15.36
N SER A 115 13.72 5.42 14.14
CA SER A 115 14.32 6.33 13.16
C SER A 115 13.30 7.33 12.64
N GLU A 116 13.70 8.58 12.54
CA GLU A 116 12.86 9.66 12.00
C GLU A 116 12.28 9.31 10.61
N TYR A 117 13.08 8.66 9.76
CA TYR A 117 12.62 8.16 8.48
C TYR A 117 11.46 7.18 8.61
N PHE A 118 11.54 6.23 9.56
CA PHE A 118 10.47 5.23 9.74
C PHE A 118 9.19 5.86 10.29
N LYS A 119 9.33 6.83 11.19
CA LYS A 119 8.21 7.65 11.66
C LYS A 119 7.50 8.32 10.49
N HIS A 120 8.25 9.07 9.68
CA HIS A 120 7.68 9.78 8.52
C HIS A 120 7.07 8.84 7.48
N LEU A 121 7.71 7.67 7.24
CA LEU A 121 7.18 6.64 6.36
C LEU A 121 5.83 6.11 6.86
N SER A 122 5.73 5.83 8.15
CA SER A 122 4.51 5.33 8.77
C SER A 122 3.38 6.37 8.72
N GLU A 123 3.67 7.63 9.06
CA GLU A 123 2.72 8.74 8.96
C GLU A 123 2.15 8.88 7.54
N VAL A 124 3.00 8.82 6.52
CA VAL A 124 2.57 8.90 5.11
C VAL A 124 1.70 7.71 4.73
N ILE A 125 2.09 6.48 5.09
CA ILE A 125 1.32 5.28 4.76
C ILE A 125 -0.05 5.31 5.47
N LEU A 126 -0.09 5.72 6.73
CA LEU A 126 -1.33 5.85 7.49
C LEU A 126 -2.25 6.93 6.91
N SER A 127 -1.71 8.08 6.50
CA SER A 127 -2.49 9.14 5.86
C SER A 127 -3.06 8.71 4.51
N ILE A 128 -2.31 7.93 3.72
CA ILE A 128 -2.81 7.34 2.48
C ILE A 128 -3.95 6.37 2.77
N ALA A 129 -3.77 5.51 3.77
CA ALA A 129 -4.76 4.51 4.15
C ALA A 129 -6.05 5.15 4.69
N HIS A 130 -5.93 6.20 5.48
CA HIS A 130 -7.09 6.94 5.98
C HIS A 130 -7.97 7.52 4.86
N ASN A 131 -7.38 7.91 3.73
CA ASN A 131 -8.14 8.37 2.56
C ASN A 131 -8.82 7.23 1.78
N GLY A 132 -8.50 5.98 2.04
CA GLY A 132 -9.09 4.82 1.38
C GLY A 132 -8.74 4.68 -0.11
N MET A 133 -9.40 3.73 -0.78
CA MET A 133 -9.37 3.52 -2.24
C MET A 133 -7.96 3.58 -2.86
N SER A 134 -7.01 2.89 -2.24
CA SER A 134 -5.60 2.99 -2.60
C SER A 134 -4.90 1.64 -2.67
N VAL A 135 -3.95 1.53 -3.60
CA VAL A 135 -3.01 0.41 -3.72
C VAL A 135 -1.62 0.90 -3.35
N ILE A 136 -1.07 0.39 -2.24
CA ILE A 136 0.25 0.78 -1.73
C ILE A 136 1.25 -0.35 -2.04
N VAL A 137 2.33 -0.03 -2.75
CA VAL A 137 3.28 -1.03 -3.25
C VAL A 137 4.62 -0.92 -2.53
N GLY A 138 4.92 -1.90 -1.67
CA GLY A 138 6.18 -2.03 -0.94
C GLY A 138 6.22 -1.25 0.38
N ARG A 139 7.43 -0.96 0.84
CA ARG A 139 7.74 -0.20 2.07
C ARG A 139 7.17 -0.78 3.38
N GLY A 140 6.91 -2.09 3.40
CA GLY A 140 6.34 -2.72 4.58
C GLY A 140 4.92 -2.27 4.91
N ALA A 141 4.19 -1.68 3.93
CA ALA A 141 2.85 -1.15 4.17
C ALA A 141 1.89 -2.19 4.77
N HIS A 142 2.00 -3.46 4.36
CA HIS A 142 1.24 -4.58 4.94
C HIS A 142 1.52 -4.82 6.43
N LEU A 143 2.73 -4.49 6.91
CA LEU A 143 3.09 -4.57 8.33
C LEU A 143 2.65 -3.31 9.07
N ILE A 144 2.91 -2.11 8.51
CA ILE A 144 2.50 -0.84 9.12
C ILE A 144 0.99 -0.80 9.35
N LEU A 145 0.20 -1.23 8.38
CA LEU A 145 -1.26 -1.20 8.45
C LEU A 145 -1.86 -2.45 9.11
N GLY A 146 -1.10 -3.54 9.18
CA GLY A 146 -1.52 -4.79 9.81
C GLY A 146 -2.79 -5.41 9.19
N SER A 147 -3.51 -6.21 9.97
CA SER A 147 -4.73 -6.92 9.54
C SER A 147 -5.97 -6.04 9.46
N LYS A 148 -5.90 -4.79 9.90
CA LYS A 148 -7.02 -3.83 9.85
C LYS A 148 -7.33 -3.33 8.44
N THR A 149 -6.42 -3.54 7.47
CA THR A 149 -6.60 -3.11 6.08
C THR A 149 -7.37 -4.11 5.22
N GLY A 150 -7.79 -3.66 4.04
CA GLY A 150 -8.56 -4.45 3.09
C GLY A 150 -7.88 -5.74 2.66
N LEU A 151 -6.80 -5.67 1.89
CA LEU A 151 -6.07 -6.85 1.40
C LEU A 151 -4.57 -6.66 1.48
N ARG A 152 -3.88 -7.68 2.00
CA ARG A 152 -2.42 -7.77 2.02
C ARG A 152 -2.00 -8.86 1.04
N ILE A 153 -1.37 -8.47 -0.06
CA ILE A 153 -1.05 -9.37 -1.17
C ILE A 153 0.46 -9.45 -1.36
N ARG A 154 0.94 -10.67 -1.65
CA ARG A 154 2.32 -10.91 -2.03
C ARG A 154 2.40 -11.59 -3.39
N PHE A 155 3.27 -11.07 -4.25
CA PHE A 155 3.64 -11.71 -5.52
C PHE A 155 5.02 -12.34 -5.43
N ILE A 156 5.10 -13.61 -5.80
CA ILE A 156 6.33 -14.39 -5.90
C ILE A 156 6.46 -15.00 -7.29
N ALA A 157 7.69 -15.34 -7.69
CA ALA A 157 7.99 -16.15 -8.85
C ALA A 157 9.36 -16.82 -8.67
N SER A 158 9.65 -17.84 -9.43
CA SER A 158 10.98 -18.45 -9.51
C SER A 158 12.03 -17.42 -9.93
N LYS A 159 13.29 -17.63 -9.55
CA LYS A 159 14.38 -16.71 -9.90
C LYS A 159 14.51 -16.61 -11.43
N GLU A 160 14.38 -17.72 -12.12
CA GLU A 160 14.47 -17.84 -13.58
C GLU A 160 13.39 -16.99 -14.28
N THR A 161 12.13 -17.11 -13.88
CA THR A 161 11.01 -16.31 -14.42
C THR A 161 11.25 -14.82 -14.19
N ARG A 162 11.73 -14.45 -13.01
CA ARG A 162 12.00 -13.06 -12.64
C ARG A 162 13.12 -12.45 -13.49
N ILE A 163 14.21 -13.19 -13.71
CA ILE A 163 15.34 -12.82 -14.58
C ILE A 163 14.84 -12.65 -16.02
N ALA A 164 14.19 -13.67 -16.58
CA ALA A 164 13.69 -13.63 -17.96
C ALA A 164 12.76 -12.43 -18.20
N LYS A 165 11.90 -12.11 -17.24
CA LYS A 165 11.02 -10.93 -17.32
C LYS A 165 11.79 -9.62 -17.30
N LEU A 166 12.86 -9.49 -16.51
CA LEU A 166 13.69 -8.29 -16.46
C LEU A 166 14.50 -8.13 -17.76
N VAL A 167 15.07 -9.20 -18.30
CA VAL A 167 15.75 -9.19 -19.61
C VAL A 167 14.81 -8.63 -20.66
N LYS A 168 13.60 -9.18 -20.75
CA LYS A 168 12.60 -8.74 -21.73
C LYS A 168 12.14 -7.30 -21.55
N THR A 169 11.88 -6.87 -20.31
CA THR A 169 11.26 -5.57 -20.04
C THR A 169 12.25 -4.42 -19.93
N LYS A 170 13.46 -4.68 -19.45
CA LYS A 170 14.52 -3.66 -19.27
C LYS A 170 15.56 -3.67 -20.39
N LYS A 171 15.54 -4.69 -21.27
CA LYS A 171 16.52 -4.88 -22.36
C LYS A 171 17.97 -4.93 -21.84
N ILE A 172 18.18 -5.65 -20.76
CA ILE A 172 19.49 -5.88 -20.12
C ILE A 172 19.90 -7.34 -20.28
N THR A 173 21.17 -7.65 -20.03
CA THR A 173 21.70 -9.00 -20.06
C THR A 173 21.16 -9.86 -18.91
N GLU A 174 21.20 -11.17 -19.05
CA GLU A 174 20.79 -12.11 -18.01
C GLU A 174 21.59 -11.93 -16.72
N LYS A 175 22.92 -11.74 -16.84
CA LYS A 175 23.82 -11.49 -15.70
C LYS A 175 23.48 -10.21 -14.95
N GLU A 176 23.12 -9.14 -15.67
CA GLU A 176 22.67 -7.89 -15.05
C GLU A 176 21.31 -8.07 -14.37
N ALA A 177 20.39 -8.82 -15.01
CA ALA A 177 19.08 -9.10 -14.43
C ALA A 177 19.21 -9.94 -13.16
N GLU A 178 20.06 -10.96 -13.14
CA GLU A 178 20.34 -11.77 -11.96
C GLU A 178 20.88 -10.92 -10.80
N LYS A 179 21.89 -10.11 -11.06
CA LYS A 179 22.45 -9.20 -10.06
C LYS A 179 21.39 -8.25 -9.49
N LEU A 180 20.49 -7.73 -10.34
CA LEU A 180 19.40 -6.86 -9.89
C LEU A 180 18.41 -7.62 -8.99
N VAL A 181 18.08 -8.86 -9.32
CA VAL A 181 17.18 -9.72 -8.53
C VAL A 181 17.77 -9.96 -7.15
N ASP A 182 19.03 -10.40 -7.07
CA ASP A 182 19.69 -10.71 -5.80
C ASP A 182 19.83 -9.46 -4.93
N THR A 183 20.31 -8.36 -5.51
CA THR A 183 20.44 -7.08 -4.78
C THR A 183 19.11 -6.56 -4.24
N ASP A 184 18.02 -6.65 -5.04
CA ASP A 184 16.70 -6.18 -4.61
C ASP A 184 16.12 -7.07 -3.48
N ASP A 185 16.32 -8.39 -3.56
CA ASP A 185 15.88 -9.31 -2.52
C ASP A 185 16.64 -9.09 -1.20
N GLU A 186 17.96 -8.89 -1.26
CA GLU A 186 18.78 -8.56 -0.09
C GLU A 186 18.36 -7.22 0.54
N GLN A 187 18.17 -6.19 -0.26
CA GLN A 187 17.74 -4.88 0.22
C GLN A 187 16.38 -4.93 0.90
N LYS A 188 15.44 -5.71 0.36
CA LYS A 188 14.11 -5.90 0.95
C LYS A 188 14.18 -6.69 2.25
N ALA A 189 14.96 -7.77 2.29
CA ALA A 189 15.18 -8.55 3.49
C ALA A 189 15.83 -7.70 4.59
N TYR A 190 16.86 -6.94 4.26
CA TYR A 190 17.50 -6.01 5.19
C TYR A 190 16.52 -4.96 5.72
N PHE A 191 15.73 -4.33 4.85
CA PHE A 191 14.74 -3.34 5.24
C PHE A 191 13.72 -3.89 6.23
N LEU A 192 13.16 -5.07 5.95
CA LEU A 192 12.17 -5.69 6.83
C LEU A 192 12.78 -6.15 8.16
N LYS A 193 13.97 -6.72 8.13
CA LYS A 193 14.68 -7.10 9.35
C LYS A 193 14.98 -5.88 10.22
N LYS A 194 15.47 -4.79 9.61
CA LYS A 194 15.86 -3.56 10.31
C LYS A 194 14.69 -2.85 10.97
N HIS A 195 13.55 -2.74 10.29
CA HIS A 195 12.43 -1.92 10.75
C HIS A 195 11.34 -2.71 11.47
N PHE A 196 11.20 -3.99 11.17
CA PHE A 196 10.10 -4.81 11.69
C PHE A 196 10.56 -6.07 12.40
N GLY A 197 11.86 -6.35 12.49
CA GLY A 197 12.37 -7.62 13.06
C GLY A 197 11.93 -8.87 12.30
N LYS A 198 11.31 -8.74 11.14
CA LYS A 198 10.67 -9.82 10.40
C LYS A 198 11.50 -10.35 9.24
N LYS A 199 11.26 -11.63 8.90
CA LYS A 199 11.79 -12.25 7.69
C LYS A 199 10.97 -11.81 6.48
N PHE A 200 11.61 -11.67 5.31
CA PHE A 200 10.96 -11.21 4.07
C PHE A 200 9.86 -12.14 3.54
N SER A 201 9.78 -13.37 3.99
CA SER A 201 8.98 -14.44 3.36
C SER A 201 7.93 -15.08 4.24
N ASP A 202 7.53 -14.48 5.36
CA ASP A 202 6.49 -15.07 6.20
C ASP A 202 5.12 -14.96 5.48
N PRO A 203 4.50 -16.09 5.06
CA PRO A 203 3.19 -16.07 4.41
C PRO A 203 2.07 -15.61 5.34
N GLY A 204 2.22 -15.72 6.67
CA GLY A 204 1.24 -15.28 7.64
C GLY A 204 1.01 -13.76 7.68
N ASP A 205 1.93 -12.99 7.10
CA ASP A 205 1.78 -11.53 6.97
C ASP A 205 0.85 -11.12 5.81
N PHE A 206 0.31 -12.09 5.02
CA PHE A 206 -0.46 -11.82 3.81
C PHE A 206 -1.79 -12.56 3.80
N ASP A 207 -2.82 -11.94 3.24
CA ASP A 207 -4.12 -12.56 3.03
C ASP A 207 -4.13 -13.39 1.74
N LEU A 208 -3.22 -13.09 0.80
CA LEU A 208 -3.08 -13.79 -0.47
C LEU A 208 -1.64 -13.77 -0.96
N VAL A 209 -1.09 -14.95 -1.28
CA VAL A 209 0.21 -15.09 -1.95
C VAL A 209 -0.03 -15.67 -3.34
N ILE A 210 0.40 -14.96 -4.39
CA ILE A 210 0.24 -15.36 -5.78
C ILE A 210 1.60 -15.69 -6.39
N ASN A 211 1.74 -16.92 -6.88
CA ASN A 211 2.89 -17.33 -7.68
C ASN A 211 2.63 -17.07 -9.16
N THR A 212 3.33 -16.10 -9.73
CA THR A 212 3.17 -15.68 -11.12
C THR A 212 3.91 -16.56 -12.14
N ASP A 213 4.54 -17.66 -11.71
CA ASP A 213 4.96 -18.72 -12.62
C ASP A 213 3.76 -19.52 -13.15
N LYS A 214 2.66 -19.54 -12.38
CA LYS A 214 1.47 -20.35 -12.67
C LYS A 214 0.23 -19.52 -12.96
N ILE A 215 0.15 -18.34 -12.36
CA ILE A 215 -1.00 -17.43 -12.48
C ILE A 215 -0.58 -16.25 -13.35
N THR A 216 -1.31 -16.01 -14.42
CA THR A 216 -1.07 -14.88 -15.32
C THR A 216 -1.39 -13.54 -14.65
N GLU A 217 -0.88 -12.46 -15.22
CA GLU A 217 -1.14 -11.10 -14.69
C GLU A 217 -2.64 -10.73 -14.76
N ASP A 218 -3.37 -11.25 -15.74
CA ASP A 218 -4.82 -11.02 -15.89
C ASP A 218 -5.60 -11.81 -14.86
N GLU A 219 -5.34 -13.09 -14.71
CA GLU A 219 -5.97 -13.95 -13.69
C GLU A 219 -5.71 -13.37 -12.28
N ALA A 220 -4.47 -13.00 -11.97
CA ALA A 220 -4.13 -12.37 -10.70
C ALA A 220 -4.92 -11.08 -10.46
N THR A 221 -5.06 -10.26 -11.51
CA THR A 221 -5.83 -9.02 -11.45
C THR A 221 -7.29 -9.31 -11.13
N ASP A 222 -7.91 -10.27 -11.79
CA ASP A 222 -9.33 -10.58 -11.63
C ASP A 222 -9.63 -11.23 -10.27
N ILE A 223 -8.74 -12.10 -9.78
CA ILE A 223 -8.81 -12.67 -8.41
C ILE A 223 -8.82 -11.56 -7.35
N ILE A 224 -7.90 -10.59 -7.48
CA ILE A 224 -7.77 -9.49 -6.51
C ILE A 224 -9.01 -8.60 -6.54
N ILE A 225 -9.51 -8.26 -7.72
CA ILE A 225 -10.70 -7.45 -7.88
C ILE A 225 -11.93 -8.13 -7.29
N TRP A 226 -12.10 -9.42 -7.57
CA TRP A 226 -13.21 -10.21 -7.01
C TRP A 226 -13.16 -10.22 -5.48
N LEU A 227 -11.99 -10.53 -4.91
CA LEU A 227 -11.80 -10.60 -3.47
C LEU A 227 -12.03 -9.23 -2.79
N MET A 228 -11.53 -8.15 -3.41
CA MET A 228 -11.70 -6.80 -2.89
C MET A 228 -13.17 -6.36 -2.90
N LYS A 229 -13.88 -6.59 -4.01
CA LYS A 229 -15.33 -6.30 -4.10
C LYS A 229 -16.15 -7.09 -3.08
N LYS A 230 -15.80 -8.37 -2.86
CA LYS A 230 -16.44 -9.19 -1.83
C LYS A 230 -16.22 -8.60 -0.45
N LYS A 231 -14.97 -8.26 -0.10
CA LYS A 231 -14.61 -7.69 1.21
C LYS A 231 -15.32 -6.38 1.49
N ILE A 232 -15.33 -5.45 0.54
CA ILE A 232 -16.05 -4.17 0.67
C ILE A 232 -17.55 -4.42 0.93
N ARG A 233 -18.17 -5.35 0.19
CA ARG A 233 -19.58 -5.70 0.37
C ARG A 233 -19.88 -6.26 1.77
N GLU A 234 -19.01 -7.12 2.28
CA GLU A 234 -19.18 -7.73 3.61
C GLU A 234 -19.04 -6.68 4.70
N THR A 235 -18.05 -5.78 4.59
CA THR A 235 -17.86 -4.68 5.54
C THR A 235 -19.04 -3.72 5.52
N SER A 236 -19.50 -3.30 4.34
CA SER A 236 -20.68 -2.43 4.23
C SER A 236 -21.94 -3.04 4.84
N LYS A 237 -22.14 -4.35 4.68
CA LYS A 237 -23.26 -5.05 5.34
C LYS A 237 -23.13 -5.03 6.86
N LYS A 238 -21.94 -5.30 7.41
CA LYS A 238 -21.72 -5.28 8.88
C LYS A 238 -22.01 -3.90 9.46
N LEU A 239 -21.61 -2.83 8.79
CA LEU A 239 -21.84 -1.45 9.23
C LEU A 239 -23.33 -1.06 9.18
N LEU A 240 -24.09 -1.57 8.21
CA LEU A 240 -25.53 -1.30 8.07
C LEU A 240 -26.40 -2.09 9.07
N PHE A 241 -25.94 -3.26 9.54
CA PHE A 241 -26.69 -4.17 10.41
C PHE A 241 -26.10 -4.26 11.82
N ASN A 242 -25.29 -3.28 12.27
CA ASN A 242 -24.81 -3.26 13.65
C ASN A 242 -25.95 -2.84 14.60
N PRO A 243 -26.42 -3.74 15.52
CA PRO A 243 -27.54 -3.43 16.42
C PRO A 243 -27.26 -2.32 17.43
N GLU A 244 -25.98 -1.98 17.68
CA GLU A 244 -25.60 -0.92 18.62
C GLU A 244 -25.97 0.51 18.14
N HIS A 245 -26.37 0.66 16.87
CA HIS A 245 -26.84 1.93 16.31
C HIS A 245 -28.37 2.08 16.31
N LEU A 246 -29.11 1.09 16.86
CA LEU A 246 -30.59 1.10 16.95
C LEU A 246 -31.11 1.28 18.40
N ALA A 247 -30.19 1.57 19.32
CA ALA A 247 -30.54 1.79 20.72
C ALA A 247 -30.40 3.27 21.12
#